data_91efad715b588f1c948b76c82a50cd0a
#
_entry.id   91efad715b588f1c948b76c82a50cd0a
#
_cell.length_a   1.000
_cell.length_b   1.000
_cell.length_c   1.000
_cell.angle_alpha   90.00
_cell.angle_beta   90.00
_cell.angle_gamma   90.00
#
_symmetry.space_group_name_H-M   'P 1'
#
loop_
_entity.id
_entity.type
_entity.pdbx_description
1 polymer ?
#
loop_
_entity_poly.entity_id
_entity_poly.type
_entity_poly.pdbx_seq_one_letter_code
_entity_poly.pdbx_strand_id
1 'polypeptide(L)'
;MINYKGLCIDAPPSEGTGRLYFAANIKELTCTAFKYTPMVDLSTFDPNGAANPNNNIFGLPFTEDEARLIILPVPWEVTVSFGSGTSRAAEQIMKASMQVDLFDPDMPDEWKQGFYLKDSDRKVLLRSDYLRKEAELYIDYVSKGDLVENNQFMCKTLREVNEGGVFLNSWVYQQTKALLDQNKLVGLLGGDHSTPLGFFKAIGEKYGAFGILHIDAHCDLRDTYEGFLYSHACIMNNALKEVPQLQKLVQAGIRDFSQGEWEFIKANSERIKTYFDKDIRVRLYEGETFKEIAEEIISHLPDKVYISFDIDGLDPKLAPNTGTPVQGGFETEQVFYLFDKLKKAGKQIIGFDLSEVSTSESCWDANVGARILFKLCNLLLASNPHNV
;
A
#
# COMPACT_ATOMS: atom_id res chain seq x y z
N MET A 1 16.95 12.34 -37.60
CA MET A 1 17.01 13.50 -38.53
C MET A 1 15.91 13.32 -39.58
N ILE A 2 14.78 13.97 -39.45
CA ILE A 2 13.86 14.23 -40.55
C ILE A 2 13.33 15.64 -40.32
N ASN A 3 13.65 16.50 -41.28
CA ASN A 3 13.44 17.94 -41.32
C ASN A 3 12.16 18.22 -42.13
N TYR A 4 11.24 19.02 -41.63
CA TYR A 4 10.22 19.63 -42.46
C TYR A 4 10.29 21.15 -42.34
N LYS A 5 10.79 21.76 -43.43
CA LYS A 5 10.69 23.20 -43.75
C LYS A 5 9.42 23.47 -44.56
N GLY A 6 8.74 24.54 -44.20
CA GLY A 6 8.36 25.60 -45.13
C GLY A 6 6.97 25.52 -45.71
N LEU A 7 6.18 26.56 -45.40
CA LEU A 7 5.42 27.30 -46.42
C LEU A 7 5.06 28.69 -45.84
N CYS A 8 5.77 29.70 -46.32
CA CYS A 8 5.34 31.09 -46.27
C CYS A 8 4.25 31.32 -47.32
N ILE A 9 3.22 32.06 -46.98
CA ILE A 9 2.38 32.74 -47.96
C ILE A 9 2.23 34.20 -47.53
N ASP A 10 2.63 35.09 -48.43
CA ASP A 10 2.65 36.55 -48.37
C ASP A 10 1.25 37.17 -48.26
N ALA A 11 1.18 38.30 -47.58
CA ALA A 11 0.05 39.22 -47.59
C ALA A 11 0.21 40.31 -48.66
N PRO A 12 -0.87 40.92 -49.14
CA PRO A 12 -0.85 42.29 -49.57
C PRO A 12 -1.80 43.18 -48.73
N PRO A 13 -1.55 44.53 -48.74
CA PRO A 13 -2.24 45.46 -47.86
C PRO A 13 -3.41 46.16 -48.56
N SER A 14 -4.45 46.56 -47.80
CA SER A 14 -5.15 47.86 -48.02
C SER A 14 -6.20 48.15 -46.94
N GLU A 15 -6.07 49.26 -46.34
CA GLU A 15 -6.97 50.29 -45.82
C GLU A 15 -8.46 49.98 -45.66
N GLY A 16 -9.00 50.34 -44.49
CA GLY A 16 -10.43 50.50 -44.30
C GLY A 16 -10.88 50.49 -42.80
N THR A 17 -11.11 51.68 -42.30
CA THR A 17 -11.72 51.98 -40.98
C THR A 17 -13.00 51.19 -40.73
N GLY A 18 -13.07 50.53 -39.59
CA GLY A 18 -14.32 49.94 -39.07
C GLY A 18 -14.10 49.33 -37.72
N ARG A 19 -14.44 50.06 -36.62
CA ARG A 19 -14.55 49.49 -35.29
C ARG A 19 -15.68 48.46 -35.27
N LEU A 20 -15.33 47.18 -35.19
CA LEU A 20 -16.25 46.12 -34.84
C LEU A 20 -15.82 45.53 -33.49
N TYR A 21 -16.68 45.75 -32.50
CA TYR A 21 -16.59 45.06 -31.19
C TYR A 21 -16.90 43.59 -31.40
N PHE A 22 -15.90 42.74 -31.35
CA PHE A 22 -16.11 41.32 -31.12
C PHE A 22 -16.14 41.06 -29.62
N ALA A 23 -17.34 40.93 -29.10
CA ALA A 23 -17.57 40.30 -27.81
C ALA A 23 -17.23 38.82 -27.97
N ALA A 24 -16.05 38.41 -27.51
CA ALA A 24 -15.72 37.00 -27.37
C ALA A 24 -16.53 36.44 -26.21
N ASN A 25 -17.56 35.67 -26.51
CA ASN A 25 -18.22 34.81 -25.56
C ASN A 25 -17.23 33.73 -25.11
N ILE A 26 -16.51 34.00 -24.04
CA ILE A 26 -15.86 32.95 -23.26
C ILE A 26 -16.99 32.20 -22.57
N LYS A 27 -17.45 31.09 -23.19
CA LYS A 27 -18.22 30.11 -22.47
C LYS A 27 -17.30 29.59 -21.37
N GLU A 28 -17.64 29.95 -20.12
CA GLU A 28 -17.14 29.30 -18.95
C GLU A 28 -17.35 27.78 -19.12
N LEU A 29 -16.25 27.06 -19.33
CA LEU A 29 -16.21 25.63 -19.10
C LEU A 29 -16.34 25.46 -17.59
N THR A 30 -17.58 25.41 -17.12
CA THR A 30 -17.88 24.95 -15.76
C THR A 30 -17.37 23.52 -15.68
N CYS A 31 -16.27 23.36 -14.94
CA CYS A 31 -15.81 22.08 -14.45
C CYS A 31 -16.98 21.52 -13.60
N THR A 32 -17.79 20.65 -14.18
CA THR A 32 -18.79 19.91 -13.43
C THR A 32 -18.03 18.99 -12.48
N ALA A 33 -17.84 19.45 -11.25
CA ALA A 33 -17.50 18.58 -10.14
C ALA A 33 -18.58 17.50 -10.09
N PHE A 34 -18.23 16.28 -10.46
CA PHE A 34 -19.08 15.13 -10.24
C PHE A 34 -19.30 15.02 -8.72
N LYS A 35 -20.49 15.41 -8.28
CA LYS A 35 -20.94 15.15 -6.91
C LYS A 35 -21.13 13.65 -6.80
N TYR A 36 -20.20 12.97 -6.15
CA TYR A 36 -20.41 11.61 -5.72
C TYR A 36 -21.44 11.65 -4.58
N THR A 37 -22.64 11.18 -4.83
CA THR A 37 -23.64 10.94 -3.80
C THR A 37 -23.72 9.43 -3.65
N PRO A 38 -23.38 8.86 -2.49
CA PRO A 38 -23.56 7.43 -2.28
C PRO A 38 -25.04 7.11 -2.50
N MET A 39 -25.34 6.18 -3.41
CA MET A 39 -26.73 5.78 -3.74
C MET A 39 -27.26 4.72 -2.75
N VAL A 40 -26.46 4.31 -1.77
CA VAL A 40 -26.87 3.31 -0.77
C VAL A 40 -27.78 3.97 0.26
N ASP A 41 -29.00 3.47 0.34
CA ASP A 41 -29.90 3.82 1.44
C ASP A 41 -29.48 3.06 2.71
N LEU A 42 -28.74 3.73 3.58
CA LEU A 42 -28.33 3.20 4.87
C LEU A 42 -29.42 3.25 5.94
N SER A 43 -30.64 3.77 5.63
CA SER A 43 -31.73 3.87 6.62
C SER A 43 -32.23 2.51 7.12
N THR A 44 -32.03 1.47 6.31
CA THR A 44 -32.39 0.08 6.67
C THR A 44 -31.20 -0.76 7.15
N PHE A 45 -30.00 -0.19 7.13
CA PHE A 45 -28.80 -0.87 7.59
C PHE A 45 -28.60 -0.66 9.09
N ASP A 46 -28.58 -1.76 9.85
CA ASP A 46 -28.28 -1.72 11.28
C ASP A 46 -26.79 -1.98 11.55
N PRO A 47 -26.00 -0.94 11.88
CA PRO A 47 -24.58 -1.10 12.14
C PRO A 47 -24.26 -1.85 13.46
N ASN A 48 -25.26 -2.08 14.33
CA ASN A 48 -25.13 -2.80 15.58
C ASN A 48 -25.61 -4.26 15.47
N GLY A 49 -26.16 -4.62 14.32
CA GLY A 49 -26.65 -5.97 14.04
C GLY A 49 -25.52 -6.91 13.60
N ALA A 50 -25.85 -8.21 13.50
CA ALA A 50 -24.94 -9.17 12.92
C ALA A 50 -24.65 -8.84 11.44
N ALA A 51 -23.38 -8.89 11.04
CA ALA A 51 -22.99 -8.63 9.66
C ALA A 51 -23.65 -9.61 8.68
N ASN A 52 -24.18 -9.09 7.58
CA ASN A 52 -24.76 -9.93 6.53
C ASN A 52 -23.66 -10.55 5.66
N PRO A 53 -23.49 -11.89 5.63
CA PRO A 53 -22.43 -12.53 4.86
C PRO A 53 -22.61 -12.42 3.33
N ASN A 54 -23.74 -11.95 2.84
CA ASN A 54 -23.97 -11.67 1.42
C ASN A 54 -23.53 -10.25 1.01
N ASN A 55 -23.21 -9.41 1.98
CA ASN A 55 -22.65 -8.10 1.74
C ASN A 55 -21.12 -8.18 1.54
N ASN A 56 -20.50 -7.06 1.22
CA ASN A 56 -19.07 -6.96 1.04
C ASN A 56 -18.34 -6.87 2.40
N ILE A 57 -17.07 -6.55 2.39
CA ILE A 57 -16.19 -6.48 3.56
C ILE A 57 -16.85 -5.72 4.73
N PHE A 58 -16.63 -6.21 5.95
CA PHE A 58 -17.26 -5.72 7.19
C PHE A 58 -18.80 -5.81 7.20
N GLY A 59 -19.39 -6.59 6.31
CA GLY A 59 -20.85 -6.69 6.17
C GLY A 59 -21.50 -5.44 5.56
N LEU A 60 -20.72 -4.55 4.98
CA LEU A 60 -21.21 -3.28 4.41
C LEU A 60 -21.93 -3.49 3.08
N PRO A 61 -23.07 -2.78 2.84
CA PRO A 61 -23.94 -3.02 1.68
C PRO A 61 -23.53 -2.21 0.42
N PHE A 62 -22.26 -1.82 0.31
CA PHE A 62 -21.79 -1.01 -0.81
C PHE A 62 -21.35 -1.87 -1.99
N THR A 63 -21.68 -1.43 -3.19
CA THR A 63 -21.08 -1.92 -4.45
C THR A 63 -19.76 -1.20 -4.74
N GLU A 64 -18.98 -1.69 -5.73
CA GLU A 64 -17.73 -1.04 -6.17
C GLU A 64 -17.96 0.41 -6.61
N ASP A 65 -19.04 0.67 -7.34
CA ASP A 65 -19.35 2.01 -7.84
C ASP A 65 -19.74 2.98 -6.70
N GLU A 66 -20.45 2.49 -5.70
CA GLU A 66 -20.94 3.30 -4.57
C GLU A 66 -19.85 3.56 -3.52
N ALA A 67 -18.96 2.61 -3.28
CA ALA A 67 -17.90 2.74 -2.29
C ALA A 67 -16.90 3.83 -2.69
N ARG A 68 -16.53 4.67 -1.73
CA ARG A 68 -15.50 5.68 -1.94
C ARG A 68 -14.09 5.10 -1.87
N LEU A 69 -13.89 4.09 -1.03
CA LEU A 69 -12.62 3.39 -0.85
C LEU A 69 -12.72 1.99 -1.42
N ILE A 70 -11.81 1.69 -2.32
CA ILE A 70 -11.68 0.36 -2.92
C ILE A 70 -10.43 -0.33 -2.37
N ILE A 71 -10.62 -1.53 -1.85
CA ILE A 71 -9.53 -2.38 -1.40
C ILE A 71 -9.20 -3.33 -2.55
N LEU A 72 -7.97 -3.22 -3.06
CA LEU A 72 -7.44 -4.04 -4.15
C LEU A 72 -6.69 -5.25 -3.58
N PRO A 73 -7.20 -6.48 -3.69
CA PRO A 73 -6.44 -7.66 -3.28
C PRO A 73 -5.37 -8.01 -4.30
N VAL A 74 -4.19 -8.34 -3.83
CA VAL A 74 -3.04 -8.75 -4.65
C VAL A 74 -2.57 -10.14 -4.19
N PRO A 75 -3.13 -11.22 -4.75
CA PRO A 75 -2.87 -12.59 -4.30
C PRO A 75 -1.52 -13.10 -4.83
N TRP A 76 -0.42 -12.66 -4.19
CA TRP A 76 0.95 -12.94 -4.62
C TRP A 76 1.86 -13.27 -3.43
N GLU A 77 2.64 -14.37 -3.53
CA GLU A 77 3.59 -14.81 -2.49
C GLU A 77 4.76 -15.60 -3.08
N VAL A 78 5.34 -15.10 -4.17
CA VAL A 78 6.30 -15.89 -4.97
C VAL A 78 7.65 -16.06 -4.28
N THR A 79 8.15 -15.02 -3.62
CA THR A 79 9.52 -14.97 -3.10
C THR A 79 9.63 -15.15 -1.58
N VAL A 80 8.55 -15.52 -0.91
CA VAL A 80 8.58 -15.77 0.54
C VAL A 80 9.57 -16.89 0.87
N SER A 81 10.39 -16.67 1.90
CA SER A 81 11.53 -17.54 2.22
C SER A 81 11.22 -18.58 3.30
N PHE A 82 10.17 -18.37 4.12
CA PHE A 82 9.85 -19.25 5.24
C PHE A 82 8.37 -19.63 5.29
N GLY A 83 7.49 -18.79 5.85
CA GLY A 83 6.05 -19.08 5.92
C GLY A 83 5.34 -18.79 4.60
N SER A 84 4.23 -19.48 4.32
CA SER A 84 3.38 -19.24 3.14
C SER A 84 1.92 -19.07 3.55
N GLY A 85 1.06 -18.64 2.60
CA GLY A 85 -0.38 -18.48 2.82
C GLY A 85 -0.88 -17.06 2.65
N THR A 86 0.02 -16.10 2.46
CA THR A 86 -0.31 -14.67 2.34
C THR A 86 -1.07 -14.35 1.06
N SER A 87 -0.89 -15.12 -0.02
CA SER A 87 -1.67 -14.98 -1.27
C SER A 87 -3.17 -15.24 -1.10
N ARG A 88 -3.59 -15.83 0.01
CA ARG A 88 -4.99 -16.11 0.37
C ARG A 88 -5.54 -15.19 1.45
N ALA A 89 -4.79 -14.18 1.88
CA ALA A 89 -5.16 -13.26 2.95
C ALA A 89 -6.53 -12.62 2.73
N ALA A 90 -6.81 -12.15 1.52
CA ALA A 90 -8.07 -11.45 1.20
C ALA A 90 -9.32 -12.29 1.50
N GLU A 91 -9.30 -13.59 1.21
CA GLU A 91 -10.43 -14.49 1.50
C GLU A 91 -10.64 -14.69 3.01
N GLN A 92 -9.57 -14.78 3.78
CA GLN A 92 -9.63 -15.00 5.22
C GLN A 92 -10.01 -13.71 5.94
N ILE A 93 -9.44 -12.58 5.53
CA ILE A 93 -9.80 -11.26 6.07
C ILE A 93 -11.25 -10.93 5.76
N MET A 94 -11.76 -11.25 4.55
CA MET A 94 -13.17 -11.08 4.22
C MET A 94 -14.07 -11.82 5.22
N LYS A 95 -13.76 -13.08 5.54
CA LYS A 95 -14.52 -13.87 6.53
C LYS A 95 -14.39 -13.28 7.94
N ALA A 96 -13.18 -12.92 8.35
CA ALA A 96 -12.92 -12.36 9.68
C ALA A 96 -13.55 -10.99 9.86
N SER A 97 -13.66 -10.19 8.80
CA SER A 97 -14.24 -8.84 8.82
C SER A 97 -15.70 -8.81 9.25
N MET A 98 -16.44 -9.92 9.08
CA MET A 98 -17.82 -10.06 9.55
C MET A 98 -17.96 -10.05 11.08
N GLN A 99 -16.84 -10.10 11.81
CA GLN A 99 -16.81 -10.03 13.28
C GLN A 99 -16.28 -8.67 13.79
N VAL A 100 -16.11 -7.69 12.90
CA VAL A 100 -15.62 -6.37 13.27
C VAL A 100 -16.79 -5.44 13.51
N ASP A 101 -16.88 -4.88 14.73
CA ASP A 101 -17.84 -3.82 15.03
C ASP A 101 -17.48 -2.54 14.27
N LEU A 102 -18.49 -1.87 13.69
CA LEU A 102 -18.29 -0.71 12.81
C LEU A 102 -18.05 0.60 13.57
N PHE A 103 -18.23 0.61 14.88
CA PHE A 103 -18.06 1.80 15.70
C PHE A 103 -16.60 2.02 16.09
N ASP A 104 -16.00 3.08 15.56
CA ASP A 104 -14.69 3.58 15.98
C ASP A 104 -14.90 4.94 16.66
N PRO A 105 -14.64 5.09 17.97
CA PRO A 105 -14.91 6.34 18.70
C PRO A 105 -14.09 7.53 18.18
N ASP A 106 -12.93 7.29 17.55
CA ASP A 106 -12.11 8.34 16.96
C ASP A 106 -12.56 8.73 15.54
N MET A 107 -13.28 7.82 14.85
CA MET A 107 -13.72 7.95 13.45
C MET A 107 -15.09 7.27 13.25
N PRO A 108 -16.17 7.81 13.88
CA PRO A 108 -17.42 7.07 14.04
C PRO A 108 -18.26 6.91 12.78
N ASP A 109 -18.03 7.76 11.77
CA ASP A 109 -18.91 7.88 10.60
C ASP A 109 -18.21 7.59 9.26
N GLU A 110 -16.90 7.36 9.24
CA GLU A 110 -16.12 7.22 8.01
C GLU A 110 -16.56 6.02 7.18
N TRP A 111 -16.90 4.89 7.82
CA TRP A 111 -17.39 3.70 7.14
C TRP A 111 -18.66 3.94 6.31
N LYS A 112 -19.45 4.98 6.63
CA LYS A 112 -20.65 5.37 5.88
C LYS A 112 -20.36 5.89 4.47
N GLN A 113 -19.08 6.20 4.18
CA GLN A 113 -18.62 6.59 2.85
C GLN A 113 -18.37 5.38 1.92
N GLY A 114 -18.44 4.17 2.46
CA GLY A 114 -18.34 2.91 1.74
C GLY A 114 -16.91 2.39 1.56
N PHE A 115 -16.73 1.13 1.97
CA PHE A 115 -15.58 0.29 1.64
C PHE A 115 -16.02 -0.83 0.73
N TYR A 116 -15.20 -1.20 -0.20
CA TYR A 116 -15.45 -2.34 -1.07
C TYR A 116 -14.16 -3.12 -1.33
N LEU A 117 -14.15 -4.40 -0.99
CA LEU A 117 -13.08 -5.32 -1.35
C LEU A 117 -13.40 -5.93 -2.71
N LYS A 118 -12.51 -5.72 -3.69
CA LYS A 118 -12.62 -6.34 -5.01
C LYS A 118 -12.40 -7.84 -4.94
N ASP A 119 -12.89 -8.55 -5.95
CA ASP A 119 -12.54 -9.95 -6.12
C ASP A 119 -11.06 -10.12 -6.47
N SER A 120 -10.43 -11.15 -5.92
CA SER A 120 -9.06 -11.51 -6.26
C SER A 120 -8.93 -11.91 -7.74
N ASP A 121 -7.96 -11.33 -8.45
CA ASP A 121 -7.71 -11.69 -9.85
C ASP A 121 -7.15 -13.12 -9.95
N ARG A 122 -7.95 -14.01 -10.52
CA ARG A 122 -7.60 -15.43 -10.67
C ARG A 122 -6.34 -15.66 -11.51
N LYS A 123 -6.04 -14.77 -12.48
CA LYS A 123 -4.85 -14.92 -13.33
C LYS A 123 -3.59 -14.58 -12.54
N VAL A 124 -3.64 -13.54 -11.71
CA VAL A 124 -2.55 -13.18 -10.80
C VAL A 124 -2.30 -14.32 -9.83
N LEU A 125 -3.37 -14.85 -9.21
CA LEU A 125 -3.29 -15.94 -8.25
C LEU A 125 -2.67 -17.20 -8.86
N LEU A 126 -3.16 -17.66 -10.03
CA LEU A 126 -2.62 -18.84 -10.70
C LEU A 126 -1.15 -18.66 -11.14
N ARG A 127 -0.77 -17.44 -11.51
CA ARG A 127 0.61 -17.11 -11.84
C ARG A 127 1.50 -17.13 -10.60
N SER A 128 1.00 -16.59 -9.49
CA SER A 128 1.67 -16.68 -8.19
C SER A 128 1.89 -18.12 -7.77
N ASP A 129 0.84 -18.95 -7.79
CA ASP A 129 0.90 -20.38 -7.43
C ASP A 129 1.91 -21.16 -8.30
N TYR A 130 2.01 -20.84 -9.59
CA TYR A 130 2.99 -21.44 -10.49
C TYR A 130 4.42 -21.01 -10.15
N LEU A 131 4.65 -19.71 -10.10
CA LEU A 131 5.99 -19.15 -9.85
C LEU A 131 6.48 -19.47 -8.44
N ARG A 132 5.59 -19.58 -7.45
CA ARG A 132 5.95 -19.99 -6.09
C ARG A 132 6.62 -21.36 -6.08
N LYS A 133 6.07 -22.33 -6.79
CA LYS A 133 6.65 -23.68 -6.88
C LYS A 133 8.03 -23.68 -7.52
N GLU A 134 8.21 -22.88 -8.56
CA GLU A 134 9.50 -22.72 -9.22
C GLU A 134 10.51 -22.02 -8.28
N ALA A 135 10.06 -20.96 -7.56
CA ALA A 135 10.89 -20.26 -6.60
C ALA A 135 11.29 -21.14 -5.41
N GLU A 136 10.41 -22.00 -4.90
CA GLU A 136 10.74 -22.97 -3.83
C GLU A 136 11.86 -23.92 -4.23
N LEU A 137 11.81 -24.45 -5.45
CA LEU A 137 12.88 -25.31 -5.97
C LEU A 137 14.21 -24.56 -6.11
N TYR A 138 14.14 -23.29 -6.52
CA TYR A 138 15.30 -22.42 -6.64
C TYR A 138 15.88 -22.07 -5.27
N ILE A 139 15.05 -21.68 -4.30
CA ILE A 139 15.47 -21.36 -2.92
C ILE A 139 16.14 -22.59 -2.27
N ASP A 140 15.52 -23.78 -2.42
CA ASP A 140 16.12 -25.01 -1.90
C ASP A 140 17.49 -25.31 -2.54
N TYR A 141 17.67 -24.99 -3.83
CA TYR A 141 18.92 -25.18 -4.53
C TYR A 141 20.02 -24.22 -3.99
N VAL A 142 19.73 -22.92 -3.91
CA VAL A 142 20.73 -21.93 -3.47
C VAL A 142 21.03 -22.04 -1.98
N SER A 143 20.07 -22.47 -1.16
CA SER A 143 20.28 -22.69 0.29
C SER A 143 21.29 -23.80 0.58
N LYS A 144 21.53 -24.71 -0.36
CA LYS A 144 22.56 -25.76 -0.27
C LYS A 144 23.95 -25.27 -0.66
N GLY A 145 24.08 -24.02 -1.07
CA GLY A 145 25.34 -23.40 -1.50
C GLY A 145 25.71 -23.70 -2.96
N ASP A 146 24.78 -24.22 -3.74
CA ASP A 146 25.01 -24.53 -5.15
C ASP A 146 24.99 -23.23 -5.99
N LEU A 147 25.90 -23.16 -6.98
CA LEU A 147 26.05 -21.98 -7.84
C LEU A 147 25.03 -22.01 -8.98
N VAL A 148 24.20 -20.98 -9.07
CA VAL A 148 23.12 -20.85 -10.05
C VAL A 148 23.62 -20.88 -11.48
N GLU A 149 24.77 -20.25 -11.78
CA GLU A 149 25.38 -20.20 -13.10
C GLU A 149 25.79 -21.57 -13.65
N ASN A 150 25.96 -22.57 -12.79
CA ASN A 150 26.26 -23.94 -13.18
C ASN A 150 25.01 -24.76 -13.55
N ASN A 151 23.80 -24.20 -13.38
CA ASN A 151 22.54 -24.90 -13.63
C ASN A 151 21.62 -24.05 -14.51
N GLN A 152 21.51 -24.43 -15.81
CA GLN A 152 20.69 -23.71 -16.77
C GLN A 152 19.20 -23.65 -16.38
N PHE A 153 18.70 -24.68 -15.68
CA PHE A 153 17.32 -24.69 -15.20
C PHE A 153 17.14 -23.63 -14.12
N MET A 154 18.04 -23.54 -13.15
CA MET A 154 18.01 -22.53 -12.08
C MET A 154 18.18 -21.11 -12.63
N CYS A 155 19.06 -20.91 -13.61
CA CYS A 155 19.18 -19.62 -14.32
C CYS A 155 17.86 -19.22 -15.01
N LYS A 156 17.15 -20.19 -15.61
CA LYS A 156 15.85 -19.95 -16.23
C LYS A 156 14.79 -19.61 -15.19
N THR A 157 14.72 -20.38 -14.10
CA THR A 157 13.79 -20.16 -13.00
C THR A 157 13.95 -18.77 -12.38
N LEU A 158 15.18 -18.36 -12.06
CA LEU A 158 15.48 -17.02 -11.55
C LEU A 158 14.95 -15.92 -12.47
N ARG A 159 15.18 -16.07 -13.78
CA ARG A 159 14.67 -15.10 -14.76
C ARG A 159 13.16 -15.08 -14.81
N GLU A 160 12.48 -16.22 -14.83
CA GLU A 160 11.01 -16.32 -14.87
C GLU A 160 10.37 -15.71 -13.63
N VAL A 161 10.95 -15.90 -12.44
CA VAL A 161 10.49 -15.26 -11.19
C VAL A 161 10.66 -13.74 -11.27
N ASN A 162 11.82 -13.25 -11.73
CA ASN A 162 12.04 -11.80 -11.88
C ASN A 162 11.09 -11.17 -12.93
N GLU A 163 10.83 -11.85 -14.04
CA GLU A 163 9.81 -11.43 -15.03
C GLU A 163 8.41 -11.44 -14.42
N GLY A 164 8.14 -12.38 -13.51
CA GLY A 164 6.92 -12.41 -12.71
C GLY A 164 6.74 -11.16 -11.86
N GLY A 165 7.79 -10.69 -11.20
CA GLY A 165 7.78 -9.44 -10.43
C GLY A 165 7.50 -8.21 -11.31
N VAL A 166 8.11 -8.12 -12.49
CA VAL A 166 7.82 -7.06 -13.48
C VAL A 166 6.34 -7.06 -13.88
N PHE A 167 5.80 -8.25 -14.16
CA PHE A 167 4.36 -8.39 -14.46
C PHE A 167 3.49 -7.92 -13.31
N LEU A 168 3.76 -8.35 -12.07
CA LEU A 168 3.02 -7.95 -10.89
C LEU A 168 2.99 -6.43 -10.74
N ASN A 169 4.16 -5.80 -10.76
CA ASN A 169 4.29 -4.36 -10.60
C ASN A 169 3.52 -3.57 -11.66
N SER A 170 3.55 -4.04 -12.91
CA SER A 170 2.77 -3.44 -14.00
C SER A 170 1.27 -3.61 -13.79
N TRP A 171 0.82 -4.80 -13.36
CA TRP A 171 -0.59 -5.08 -13.10
C TRP A 171 -1.12 -4.23 -11.94
N VAL A 172 -0.41 -4.18 -10.81
CA VAL A 172 -0.80 -3.37 -9.65
C VAL A 172 -0.87 -1.88 -10.03
N TYR A 173 0.13 -1.38 -10.76
CA TYR A 173 0.12 0.00 -11.25
C TYR A 173 -1.13 0.30 -12.08
N GLN A 174 -1.46 -0.56 -13.05
CA GLN A 174 -2.62 -0.36 -13.93
C GLN A 174 -3.94 -0.39 -13.15
N GLN A 175 -4.12 -1.35 -12.24
CA GLN A 175 -5.34 -1.45 -11.43
C GLN A 175 -5.50 -0.23 -10.52
N THR A 176 -4.43 0.14 -9.82
CA THR A 176 -4.44 1.30 -8.92
C THR A 176 -4.72 2.59 -9.70
N LYS A 177 -4.02 2.80 -10.82
CA LYS A 177 -4.20 3.98 -11.65
C LYS A 177 -5.64 4.11 -12.15
N ALA A 178 -6.24 3.02 -12.62
CA ALA A 178 -7.63 3.02 -13.09
C ALA A 178 -8.63 3.44 -12.00
N LEU A 179 -8.42 3.03 -10.74
CA LEU A 179 -9.24 3.43 -9.60
C LEU A 179 -9.01 4.90 -9.22
N LEU A 180 -7.76 5.33 -9.17
CA LEU A 180 -7.39 6.72 -8.88
C LEU A 180 -7.93 7.70 -9.95
N ASP A 181 -7.97 7.30 -11.22
CA ASP A 181 -8.53 8.09 -12.32
C ASP A 181 -10.07 8.23 -12.20
N GLN A 182 -10.73 7.29 -11.50
CA GLN A 182 -12.14 7.37 -11.12
C GLN A 182 -12.37 8.15 -9.81
N ASN A 183 -11.33 8.78 -9.26
CA ASN A 183 -11.35 9.49 -7.97
C ASN A 183 -11.70 8.60 -6.76
N LYS A 184 -11.48 7.30 -6.85
CA LYS A 184 -11.57 6.40 -5.70
C LYS A 184 -10.33 6.58 -4.82
N LEU A 185 -10.50 6.42 -3.52
CA LEU A 185 -9.39 6.14 -2.61
C LEU A 185 -9.06 4.65 -2.71
N VAL A 186 -7.79 4.30 -2.55
CA VAL A 186 -7.34 2.92 -2.74
C VAL A 186 -6.54 2.45 -1.56
N GLY A 187 -6.87 1.27 -1.03
CA GLY A 187 -6.03 0.46 -0.16
C GLY A 187 -5.62 -0.81 -0.88
N LEU A 188 -4.44 -1.34 -0.63
CA LEU A 188 -3.99 -2.63 -1.14
C LEU A 188 -4.03 -3.66 -0.02
N LEU A 189 -4.59 -4.83 -0.31
CA LEU A 189 -4.52 -5.97 0.58
C LEU A 189 -3.60 -7.00 -0.07
N GLY A 190 -2.37 -7.06 0.45
CA GLY A 190 -1.33 -7.89 -0.14
C GLY A 190 -1.49 -9.37 0.15
N GLY A 191 -0.70 -10.09 -0.55
CA GLY A 191 0.10 -11.22 -0.31
C GLY A 191 1.37 -10.83 0.47
N ASP A 192 2.53 -11.19 -0.11
CA ASP A 192 3.82 -10.80 0.47
C ASP A 192 4.11 -9.29 0.27
N HIS A 193 5.11 -8.77 0.98
CA HIS A 193 5.42 -7.34 0.98
C HIS A 193 6.06 -6.85 -0.34
N SER A 194 6.21 -7.69 -1.37
CA SER A 194 6.64 -7.23 -2.70
C SER A 194 5.55 -6.53 -3.50
N THR A 195 4.28 -6.62 -3.05
CA THR A 195 3.09 -6.25 -3.81
C THR A 195 2.88 -4.76 -4.07
N PRO A 196 3.29 -3.78 -3.21
CA PRO A 196 2.86 -2.38 -3.36
C PRO A 196 3.68 -1.52 -4.32
N LEU A 197 4.77 -2.00 -4.96
CA LEU A 197 5.64 -1.16 -5.80
C LEU A 197 4.88 -0.47 -6.95
N GLY A 198 3.99 -1.20 -7.62
CA GLY A 198 3.13 -0.61 -8.66
C GLY A 198 2.19 0.45 -8.12
N PHE A 199 1.71 0.29 -6.90
CA PHE A 199 0.87 1.26 -6.22
C PHE A 199 1.67 2.53 -5.89
N PHE A 200 2.88 2.42 -5.34
CA PHE A 200 3.75 3.57 -5.06
C PHE A 200 3.99 4.43 -6.32
N LYS A 201 4.17 3.79 -7.48
CA LYS A 201 4.30 4.50 -8.77
C LYS A 201 3.03 5.28 -9.13
N ALA A 202 1.86 4.63 -9.03
CA ALA A 202 0.58 5.25 -9.38
C ALA A 202 0.24 6.45 -8.48
N ILE A 203 0.45 6.34 -7.16
CA ILE A 203 0.21 7.45 -6.23
C ILE A 203 1.23 8.58 -6.41
N GLY A 204 2.49 8.26 -6.71
CA GLY A 204 3.51 9.25 -7.02
C GLY A 204 3.12 10.12 -8.21
N GLU A 205 2.56 9.52 -9.26
CA GLU A 205 2.03 10.25 -10.42
C GLU A 205 0.80 11.11 -10.06
N LYS A 206 -0.12 10.58 -9.26
CA LYS A 206 -1.37 11.26 -8.90
C LYS A 206 -1.16 12.42 -7.92
N TYR A 207 -0.37 12.18 -6.88
CA TYR A 207 -0.26 13.10 -5.73
C TYR A 207 1.04 13.90 -5.70
N GLY A 208 2.04 13.55 -6.51
CA GLY A 208 3.37 14.15 -6.48
C GLY A 208 4.20 13.66 -5.29
N ALA A 209 4.97 14.54 -4.69
CA ALA A 209 5.86 14.20 -3.59
C ALA A 209 5.13 13.68 -2.34
N PHE A 210 5.65 12.58 -1.75
CA PHE A 210 5.07 11.94 -0.56
C PHE A 210 6.14 11.23 0.28
N GLY A 211 5.75 10.78 1.47
CA GLY A 211 6.54 9.89 2.31
C GLY A 211 5.84 8.57 2.57
N ILE A 212 6.61 7.56 2.94
CA ILE A 212 6.10 6.26 3.41
C ILE A 212 6.33 6.16 4.92
N LEU A 213 5.28 5.87 5.67
CA LEU A 213 5.38 5.29 7.00
C LEU A 213 5.35 3.77 6.85
N HIS A 214 6.46 3.12 7.12
CA HIS A 214 6.66 1.69 7.03
C HIS A 214 6.65 1.07 8.41
N ILE A 215 5.67 0.25 8.71
CA ILE A 215 5.54 -0.50 9.97
C ILE A 215 5.85 -1.96 9.66
N ASP A 216 6.91 -2.50 10.28
CA ASP A 216 7.48 -3.78 9.87
C ASP A 216 8.50 -4.26 10.92
N ALA A 217 8.76 -5.56 10.96
CA ALA A 217 9.91 -6.13 11.66
C ALA A 217 11.22 -5.97 10.87
N HIS A 218 11.13 -5.87 9.54
CA HIS A 218 12.25 -5.90 8.60
C HIS A 218 12.47 -4.54 7.92
N CYS A 219 13.68 -4.31 7.41
CA CYS A 219 13.99 -3.07 6.68
C CYS A 219 13.48 -3.08 5.24
N ASP A 220 13.45 -4.25 4.61
CA ASP A 220 13.12 -4.45 3.18
C ASP A 220 13.97 -3.60 2.23
N LEU A 221 15.23 -3.39 2.62
CA LEU A 221 16.18 -2.52 1.92
C LEU A 221 17.24 -3.30 1.16
N ARG A 222 17.07 -4.62 0.98
CA ARG A 222 18.00 -5.42 0.20
C ARG A 222 17.96 -5.02 -1.27
N ASP A 223 19.12 -5.07 -1.92
CA ASP A 223 19.20 -4.84 -3.38
C ASP A 223 18.61 -6.01 -4.17
N THR A 224 18.96 -7.20 -3.74
CA THR A 224 18.36 -8.48 -4.16
C THR A 224 18.31 -9.41 -2.95
N TYR A 225 17.37 -10.32 -2.95
CA TYR A 225 17.35 -11.40 -1.97
C TYR A 225 17.26 -12.75 -2.68
N GLU A 226 18.21 -13.63 -2.43
CA GLU A 226 18.37 -14.91 -3.14
C GLU A 226 18.42 -14.76 -4.68
N GLY A 227 18.85 -13.60 -5.19
CA GLY A 227 18.87 -13.25 -6.63
C GLY A 227 17.56 -12.67 -7.16
N PHE A 228 16.49 -12.67 -6.38
CA PHE A 228 15.21 -12.06 -6.75
C PHE A 228 15.28 -10.54 -6.62
N LEU A 229 15.01 -9.85 -7.74
CA LEU A 229 15.04 -8.38 -7.80
C LEU A 229 13.81 -7.75 -7.13
N TYR A 230 12.66 -8.40 -7.23
CA TYR A 230 11.39 -7.95 -6.68
C TYR A 230 10.91 -8.88 -5.55
N SER A 231 11.83 -9.19 -4.64
CA SER A 231 11.52 -9.90 -3.41
C SER A 231 10.80 -9.00 -2.40
N HIS A 232 10.00 -9.59 -1.48
CA HIS A 232 9.46 -8.91 -0.31
C HIS A 232 10.55 -8.14 0.45
N ALA A 233 11.73 -8.72 0.66
CA ALA A 233 12.87 -8.09 1.34
C ALA A 233 13.53 -6.91 0.58
N CYS A 234 13.01 -6.54 -0.61
CA CYS A 234 13.58 -5.52 -1.48
C CYS A 234 12.64 -4.34 -1.73
N ILE A 235 11.39 -4.39 -1.22
CA ILE A 235 10.33 -3.47 -1.63
C ILE A 235 10.69 -2.01 -1.37
N MET A 236 11.24 -1.67 -0.21
CA MET A 236 11.58 -0.29 0.15
C MET A 236 12.81 0.22 -0.61
N ASN A 237 13.79 -0.64 -0.92
CA ASN A 237 14.90 -0.30 -1.80
C ASN A 237 14.42 0.00 -3.22
N ASN A 238 13.56 -0.86 -3.77
CA ASN A 238 12.95 -0.65 -5.08
C ASN A 238 12.12 0.63 -5.13
N ALA A 239 11.34 0.92 -4.08
CA ALA A 239 10.57 2.16 -3.97
C ALA A 239 11.49 3.40 -4.01
N LEU A 240 12.59 3.39 -3.24
CA LEU A 240 13.56 4.48 -3.22
C LEU A 240 14.27 4.70 -4.57
N LYS A 241 14.45 3.64 -5.36
CA LYS A 241 15.09 3.69 -6.69
C LYS A 241 14.13 4.07 -7.80
N GLU A 242 12.92 3.51 -7.79
CA GLU A 242 12.00 3.54 -8.93
C GLU A 242 10.87 4.57 -8.80
N VAL A 243 10.70 5.18 -7.61
CA VAL A 243 9.64 6.17 -7.35
C VAL A 243 10.28 7.51 -6.97
N PRO A 244 10.59 8.38 -7.95
CA PRO A 244 11.29 9.65 -7.68
C PRO A 244 10.48 10.61 -6.80
N GLN A 245 9.15 10.43 -6.70
CA GLN A 245 8.27 11.22 -5.84
C GLN A 245 8.36 10.83 -4.36
N LEU A 246 8.93 9.66 -4.04
CA LEU A 246 9.16 9.24 -2.64
C LEU A 246 10.29 10.07 -2.03
N GLN A 247 9.93 11.02 -1.18
CA GLN A 247 10.88 11.92 -0.54
C GLN A 247 11.46 11.35 0.75
N LYS A 248 10.63 10.66 1.53
CA LYS A 248 11.01 10.18 2.86
C LYS A 248 10.44 8.79 3.12
N LEU A 249 11.29 7.91 3.61
CA LEU A 249 10.92 6.63 4.19
C LEU A 249 11.14 6.71 5.71
N VAL A 250 10.07 6.54 6.47
CA VAL A 250 10.12 6.48 7.94
C VAL A 250 9.70 5.08 8.35
N GLN A 251 10.62 4.32 8.92
CA GLN A 251 10.42 2.93 9.32
C GLN A 251 10.27 2.84 10.85
N ALA A 252 9.34 2.04 11.34
CA ALA A 252 9.09 1.86 12.76
C ALA A 252 8.81 0.37 13.10
N GLY A 253 9.46 -0.14 14.16
CA GLY A 253 9.32 -1.52 14.62
C GLY A 253 10.42 -2.45 14.15
N ILE A 254 11.37 -1.94 13.35
CA ILE A 254 12.44 -2.73 12.73
C ILE A 254 13.33 -3.42 13.78
N ARG A 255 13.55 -4.73 13.63
CA ARG A 255 14.28 -5.53 14.62
C ARG A 255 15.07 -6.71 14.06
N ASP A 256 14.83 -7.08 12.79
CA ASP A 256 15.67 -8.03 12.07
C ASP A 256 16.15 -7.44 10.74
N PHE A 257 17.47 -7.30 10.58
CA PHE A 257 18.07 -6.63 9.43
C PHE A 257 19.55 -7.04 9.28
N SER A 258 20.06 -6.95 8.06
CA SER A 258 21.46 -7.24 7.76
C SER A 258 22.38 -6.02 8.00
N GLN A 259 23.70 -6.28 8.11
CA GLN A 259 24.69 -5.22 8.15
C GLN A 259 24.62 -4.32 6.90
N GLY A 260 24.37 -4.89 5.72
CA GLY A 260 24.26 -4.12 4.48
C GLY A 260 23.08 -3.13 4.50
N GLU A 261 21.94 -3.53 5.06
CA GLU A 261 20.80 -2.65 5.24
C GLU A 261 21.08 -1.54 6.25
N TRP A 262 21.75 -1.87 7.35
CA TRP A 262 22.21 -0.87 8.32
C TRP A 262 23.14 0.18 7.69
N GLU A 263 24.10 -0.25 6.87
CA GLU A 263 25.01 0.65 6.15
C GLU A 263 24.26 1.50 5.11
N PHE A 264 23.28 0.90 4.42
CA PHE A 264 22.41 1.59 3.47
C PHE A 264 21.58 2.69 4.13
N ILE A 265 20.98 2.42 5.29
CA ILE A 265 20.23 3.42 6.08
C ILE A 265 21.15 4.61 6.44
N LYS A 266 22.36 4.33 6.94
CA LYS A 266 23.31 5.39 7.30
C LYS A 266 23.73 6.24 6.11
N ALA A 267 23.99 5.60 4.97
CA ALA A 267 24.39 6.28 3.74
C ALA A 267 23.24 7.13 3.13
N ASN A 268 21.98 6.83 3.46
CA ASN A 268 20.79 7.50 2.94
C ASN A 268 19.97 8.22 4.04
N SER A 269 20.61 8.64 5.12
CA SER A 269 19.94 9.23 6.30
C SER A 269 19.08 10.47 6.01
N GLU A 270 19.36 11.20 4.92
CA GLU A 270 18.52 12.30 4.44
C GLU A 270 17.12 11.83 3.97
N ARG A 271 17.03 10.61 3.42
CA ARG A 271 15.77 10.04 2.90
C ARG A 271 15.16 9.00 3.81
N ILE A 272 15.97 8.33 4.65
CA ILE A 272 15.53 7.21 5.50
C ILE A 272 15.69 7.60 6.96
N LYS A 273 14.64 7.39 7.74
CA LYS A 273 14.67 7.44 9.20
C LYS A 273 14.09 6.16 9.75
N THR A 274 14.90 5.38 10.46
CA THR A 274 14.48 4.09 11.04
C THR A 274 14.43 4.17 12.56
N TYR A 275 13.31 3.75 13.11
CA TYR A 275 13.05 3.58 14.54
C TYR A 275 13.09 2.09 14.86
N PHE A 276 14.25 1.62 15.33
CA PHE A 276 14.43 0.22 15.73
C PHE A 276 13.62 -0.09 16.98
N ASP A 277 12.97 -1.26 17.02
CA ASP A 277 12.17 -1.69 18.18
C ASP A 277 12.98 -1.67 19.48
N LYS A 278 14.23 -2.12 19.42
CA LYS A 278 15.16 -2.05 20.55
C LYS A 278 15.29 -0.63 21.10
N ASP A 279 15.49 0.36 20.22
CA ASP A 279 15.72 1.73 20.64
C ASP A 279 14.44 2.36 21.20
N ILE A 280 13.29 2.07 20.57
CA ILE A 280 11.95 2.45 21.10
C ILE A 280 11.79 1.90 22.52
N ARG A 281 12.09 0.61 22.74
CA ARG A 281 11.96 -0.05 24.04
C ARG A 281 12.89 0.55 25.09
N VAL A 282 14.14 0.83 24.75
CA VAL A 282 15.10 1.48 25.67
C VAL A 282 14.58 2.85 26.09
N ARG A 283 14.12 3.69 25.18
CA ARG A 283 13.56 5.00 25.47
C ARG A 283 12.37 4.89 26.44
N LEU A 284 11.46 3.93 26.19
CA LEU A 284 10.33 3.67 27.09
C LEU A 284 10.75 3.21 28.47
N TYR A 285 11.78 2.34 28.59
CA TYR A 285 12.32 1.87 29.89
C TYR A 285 13.03 3.00 30.66
N GLU A 286 13.58 3.97 29.97
CA GLU A 286 14.20 5.17 30.53
C GLU A 286 13.21 6.28 30.88
N GLY A 287 11.91 6.05 30.66
CA GLY A 287 10.81 6.92 31.11
C GLY A 287 10.32 7.91 30.05
N GLU A 288 10.78 7.84 28.79
CA GLU A 288 10.17 8.58 27.71
C GLU A 288 8.80 7.98 27.37
N THR A 289 7.85 8.81 27.00
CA THR A 289 6.51 8.34 26.68
C THR A 289 6.42 7.90 25.22
N PHE A 290 5.54 6.94 24.92
CA PHE A 290 5.26 6.57 23.52
C PHE A 290 4.67 7.75 22.73
N LYS A 291 4.05 8.73 23.42
CA LYS A 291 3.59 9.97 22.81
C LYS A 291 4.74 10.74 22.15
N GLU A 292 5.82 10.97 22.88
CA GLU A 292 6.99 11.71 22.39
C GLU A 292 7.63 11.00 21.19
N ILE A 293 7.76 9.67 21.28
CA ILE A 293 8.28 8.83 20.20
C ILE A 293 7.39 8.91 18.95
N ALA A 294 6.07 8.79 19.10
CA ALA A 294 5.12 8.88 18.00
C ALA A 294 5.13 10.26 17.34
N GLU A 295 5.19 11.34 18.13
CA GLU A 295 5.29 12.71 17.62
C GLU A 295 6.61 12.93 16.85
N GLU A 296 7.72 12.34 17.30
CA GLU A 296 8.99 12.37 16.58
C GLU A 296 8.91 11.60 15.25
N ILE A 297 8.37 10.37 15.24
CA ILE A 297 8.13 9.58 14.02
C ILE A 297 7.38 10.40 12.98
N ILE A 298 6.27 11.03 13.39
CA ILE A 298 5.39 11.81 12.51
C ILE A 298 6.08 13.09 12.01
N SER A 299 6.95 13.71 12.81
CA SER A 299 7.67 14.93 12.44
C SER A 299 8.58 14.75 11.21
N HIS A 300 9.04 13.52 10.97
CA HIS A 300 9.87 13.19 9.80
C HIS A 300 9.08 12.94 8.52
N LEU A 301 7.75 12.79 8.61
CA LEU A 301 6.88 12.55 7.46
C LEU A 301 6.47 13.87 6.79
N PRO A 302 6.43 13.96 5.45
CA PRO A 302 5.82 15.08 4.74
C PRO A 302 4.30 15.11 4.96
N ASP A 303 3.62 16.11 4.37
CA ASP A 303 2.17 16.24 4.54
C ASP A 303 1.38 15.09 3.92
N LYS A 304 1.85 14.53 2.80
CA LYS A 304 1.25 13.37 2.14
C LYS A 304 1.97 12.11 2.53
N VAL A 305 1.23 11.17 3.09
CA VAL A 305 1.78 9.92 3.66
C VAL A 305 1.09 8.72 3.07
N TYR A 306 1.88 7.76 2.61
CA TYR A 306 1.44 6.39 2.38
C TYR A 306 1.79 5.54 3.61
N ILE A 307 0.89 4.66 4.02
CA ILE A 307 1.15 3.70 5.11
C ILE A 307 1.40 2.33 4.49
N SER A 308 2.63 1.82 4.61
CA SER A 308 2.98 0.45 4.25
C SER A 308 3.04 -0.36 5.54
N PHE A 309 2.13 -1.31 5.66
CA PHE A 309 1.94 -2.06 6.89
C PHE A 309 2.18 -3.55 6.67
N ASP A 310 3.33 -4.03 7.12
CA ASP A 310 3.55 -5.45 7.32
C ASP A 310 2.95 -5.87 8.66
N ILE A 311 2.17 -6.95 8.68
CA ILE A 311 1.56 -7.40 9.93
C ILE A 311 2.58 -7.92 10.94
N ASP A 312 3.77 -8.32 10.48
CA ASP A 312 4.86 -8.76 11.35
C ASP A 312 5.54 -7.61 12.12
N GLY A 313 5.24 -6.35 11.76
CA GLY A 313 5.56 -5.19 12.59
C GLY A 313 4.94 -5.24 13.97
N LEU A 314 3.85 -6.03 14.14
CA LEU A 314 3.24 -6.32 15.42
C LEU A 314 4.02 -7.39 16.22
N ASP A 315 3.72 -7.49 17.53
CA ASP A 315 4.19 -8.58 18.35
C ASP A 315 3.66 -9.93 17.80
N PRO A 316 4.49 -10.97 17.65
CA PRO A 316 4.10 -12.27 17.09
C PRO A 316 2.89 -12.94 17.74
N LYS A 317 2.53 -12.58 18.98
CA LYS A 317 1.28 -13.07 19.60
C LYS A 317 0.04 -12.60 18.85
N LEU A 318 0.14 -11.51 18.07
CA LEU A 318 -0.96 -10.92 17.29
C LEU A 318 -0.99 -11.49 15.86
N ALA A 319 0.15 -11.88 15.31
CA ALA A 319 0.27 -12.46 13.98
C ALA A 319 1.31 -13.60 13.97
N PRO A 320 1.06 -14.72 14.65
CA PRO A 320 2.05 -15.80 14.82
C PRO A 320 2.33 -16.58 13.53
N ASN A 321 1.48 -16.49 12.52
CA ASN A 321 1.59 -17.28 11.30
C ASN A 321 2.05 -16.44 10.09
N THR A 322 2.41 -15.16 10.28
CA THR A 322 3.04 -14.35 9.21
C THR A 322 4.29 -15.02 8.67
N GLY A 323 4.74 -14.61 7.47
CA GLY A 323 5.85 -15.26 6.79
C GLY A 323 7.12 -15.38 7.63
N THR A 324 7.55 -14.32 8.28
CA THR A 324 8.82 -14.23 9.03
C THR A 324 8.61 -13.55 10.38
N PRO A 325 7.90 -14.16 11.34
CA PRO A 325 7.63 -13.55 12.63
C PRO A 325 8.92 -13.36 13.46
N VAL A 326 9.11 -12.18 14.03
CA VAL A 326 10.24 -11.82 14.90
C VAL A 326 9.71 -11.35 16.25
N GLN A 327 10.32 -11.80 17.35
CA GLN A 327 9.92 -11.39 18.71
C GLN A 327 10.10 -9.88 18.93
N GLY A 328 9.26 -9.26 19.74
CA GLY A 328 9.15 -7.81 19.93
C GLY A 328 8.05 -7.23 19.03
N GLY A 329 8.14 -5.97 18.69
CA GLY A 329 7.16 -5.29 17.83
C GLY A 329 6.05 -4.57 18.60
N PHE A 330 5.10 -4.02 17.87
CA PHE A 330 4.05 -3.19 18.44
C PHE A 330 2.86 -3.98 18.96
N GLU A 331 2.23 -3.45 20.00
CA GLU A 331 0.85 -3.77 20.32
C GLU A 331 -0.10 -3.05 19.37
N THR A 332 -1.27 -3.63 19.13
CA THR A 332 -2.30 -3.01 18.27
C THR A 332 -2.62 -1.58 18.68
N GLU A 333 -2.77 -1.32 19.99
CA GLU A 333 -3.09 0.00 20.51
C GLU A 333 -1.96 1.04 20.31
N GLN A 334 -0.71 0.61 20.26
CA GLN A 334 0.40 1.52 19.92
C GLN A 334 0.30 1.97 18.46
N VAL A 335 -0.07 1.07 17.56
CA VAL A 335 -0.29 1.38 16.14
C VAL A 335 -1.49 2.31 15.97
N PHE A 336 -2.62 2.00 16.62
CA PHE A 336 -3.82 2.84 16.56
C PHE A 336 -3.57 4.23 17.13
N TYR A 337 -2.79 4.31 18.22
CA TYR A 337 -2.34 5.60 18.75
C TYR A 337 -1.50 6.39 17.73
N LEU A 338 -0.58 5.73 17.03
CA LEU A 338 0.23 6.37 15.98
C LEU A 338 -0.65 6.88 14.83
N PHE A 339 -1.67 6.12 14.43
CA PHE A 339 -2.65 6.54 13.41
C PHE A 339 -3.49 7.74 13.86
N ASP A 340 -3.95 7.76 15.12
CA ASP A 340 -4.64 8.93 15.68
C ASP A 340 -3.74 10.17 15.68
N LYS A 341 -2.47 10.01 16.03
CA LYS A 341 -1.49 11.09 15.98
C LYS A 341 -1.23 11.60 14.56
N LEU A 342 -1.17 10.73 13.53
CA LEU A 342 -1.09 11.13 12.13
C LEU A 342 -2.28 12.01 11.73
N LYS A 343 -3.51 11.58 12.07
CA LYS A 343 -4.74 12.35 11.83
C LYS A 343 -4.70 13.71 12.53
N LYS A 344 -4.36 13.74 13.81
CA LYS A 344 -4.26 14.99 14.61
C LYS A 344 -3.18 15.94 14.11
N ALA A 345 -2.11 15.43 13.51
CA ALA A 345 -1.07 16.22 12.87
C ALA A 345 -1.47 16.76 11.49
N GLY A 346 -2.68 16.45 11.01
CA GLY A 346 -3.19 16.91 9.72
C GLY A 346 -2.51 16.25 8.52
N LYS A 347 -1.89 15.08 8.69
CA LYS A 347 -1.28 14.35 7.58
C LYS A 347 -2.36 13.79 6.66
N GLN A 348 -2.23 14.02 5.34
CA GLN A 348 -3.07 13.43 4.33
C GLN A 348 -2.57 12.01 4.02
N ILE A 349 -3.35 10.99 4.37
CA ILE A 349 -3.05 9.63 3.95
C ILE A 349 -3.50 9.46 2.50
N ILE A 350 -2.60 9.07 1.60
CA ILE A 350 -2.87 8.98 0.16
C ILE A 350 -3.07 7.54 -0.33
N GLY A 351 -2.93 6.57 0.54
CA GLY A 351 -3.09 5.14 0.30
C GLY A 351 -2.44 4.34 1.41
N PHE A 352 -2.71 3.06 1.42
CA PHE A 352 -2.05 2.11 2.32
C PHE A 352 -1.94 0.73 1.66
N ASP A 353 -1.03 -0.08 2.16
CA ASP A 353 -1.09 -1.54 2.02
C ASP A 353 -1.11 -2.22 3.39
N LEU A 354 -1.73 -3.40 3.43
CA LEU A 354 -1.63 -4.38 4.49
C LEU A 354 -1.10 -5.67 3.88
N SER A 355 0.11 -6.06 4.27
CA SER A 355 0.85 -7.17 3.69
C SER A 355 1.17 -8.25 4.74
N GLU A 356 1.61 -9.43 4.29
CA GLU A 356 2.10 -10.58 5.08
C GLU A 356 1.07 -11.20 6.05
N VAL A 357 -0.23 -10.90 5.89
CA VAL A 357 -1.27 -11.60 6.66
C VAL A 357 -1.38 -13.03 6.14
N SER A 358 -0.89 -13.99 6.89
CA SER A 358 -0.97 -15.38 6.51
C SER A 358 -2.28 -16.04 6.93
N THR A 359 -2.54 -17.18 6.32
CA THR A 359 -3.71 -18.00 6.63
C THR A 359 -3.32 -19.12 7.60
N SER A 360 -4.12 -19.33 8.62
CA SER A 360 -3.98 -20.44 9.56
C SER A 360 -5.33 -21.06 9.91
N GLU A 361 -5.32 -22.27 10.50
CA GLU A 361 -6.55 -22.91 10.95
C GLU A 361 -7.29 -22.10 12.01
N SER A 362 -6.55 -21.33 12.85
CA SER A 362 -7.14 -20.51 13.90
C SER A 362 -7.80 -19.23 13.39
N CYS A 363 -7.53 -18.81 12.17
CA CYS A 363 -7.95 -17.53 11.60
C CYS A 363 -7.56 -16.29 12.45
N TRP A 364 -6.61 -16.44 13.39
CA TRP A 364 -6.26 -15.37 14.33
C TRP A 364 -5.60 -14.19 13.62
N ASP A 365 -4.62 -14.45 12.75
CA ASP A 365 -3.93 -13.41 11.95
C ASP A 365 -4.92 -12.64 11.07
N ALA A 366 -5.87 -13.35 10.44
CA ALA A 366 -6.93 -12.71 9.66
C ALA A 366 -7.86 -11.85 10.52
N ASN A 367 -8.12 -12.27 11.78
CA ASN A 367 -8.93 -11.51 12.72
C ASN A 367 -8.24 -10.20 13.12
N VAL A 368 -6.94 -10.25 13.43
CA VAL A 368 -6.12 -9.06 13.69
C VAL A 368 -6.02 -8.20 12.43
N GLY A 369 -5.70 -8.81 11.29
CA GLY A 369 -5.61 -8.12 10.00
C GLY A 369 -6.90 -7.39 9.61
N ALA A 370 -8.07 -7.97 9.87
CA ALA A 370 -9.36 -7.32 9.59
C ALA A 370 -9.54 -6.03 10.41
N ARG A 371 -9.11 -6.00 11.68
CA ARG A 371 -9.19 -4.82 12.55
C ARG A 371 -8.19 -3.73 12.14
N ILE A 372 -6.97 -4.13 11.79
CA ILE A 372 -5.98 -3.21 11.23
C ILE A 372 -6.51 -2.60 9.92
N LEU A 373 -7.03 -3.45 9.02
CA LEU A 373 -7.60 -3.00 7.74
C LEU A 373 -8.76 -2.00 7.95
N PHE A 374 -9.67 -2.29 8.89
CA PHE A 374 -10.78 -1.39 9.23
C PHE A 374 -10.27 -0.02 9.70
N LYS A 375 -9.27 -0.02 10.58
CA LYS A 375 -8.66 1.24 11.08
C LYS A 375 -7.94 2.01 9.98
N LEU A 376 -7.20 1.33 9.09
CA LEU A 376 -6.55 1.94 7.92
C LEU A 376 -7.58 2.54 6.94
N CYS A 377 -8.69 1.84 6.68
CA CYS A 377 -9.77 2.34 5.84
C CYS A 377 -10.40 3.62 6.41
N ASN A 378 -10.74 3.61 7.70
CA ASN A 378 -11.29 4.80 8.37
C ASN A 378 -10.30 5.97 8.35
N LEU A 379 -9.02 5.72 8.63
CA LEU A 379 -7.98 6.74 8.62
C LEU A 379 -7.81 7.37 7.23
N LEU A 380 -7.79 6.55 6.18
CA LEU A 380 -7.68 7.03 4.80
C LEU A 380 -8.87 7.94 4.44
N LEU A 381 -10.09 7.57 4.82
CA LEU A 381 -11.27 8.40 4.58
C LEU A 381 -11.27 9.69 5.42
N ALA A 382 -10.94 9.60 6.71
CA ALA A 382 -10.91 10.73 7.63
C ALA A 382 -9.89 11.81 7.23
N SER A 383 -8.76 11.38 6.64
CA SER A 383 -7.72 12.31 6.17
C SER A 383 -7.99 12.91 4.79
N ASN A 384 -9.06 12.47 4.12
CA ASN A 384 -9.50 12.97 2.82
C ASN A 384 -11.00 13.35 2.88
N PRO A 385 -11.39 14.36 3.67
CA PRO A 385 -12.79 14.74 3.79
C PRO A 385 -13.37 15.12 2.42
N HIS A 386 -14.68 14.83 2.21
CA HIS A 386 -15.37 15.40 1.08
C HIS A 386 -15.43 16.93 1.26
N ASN A 387 -14.95 17.68 0.29
CA ASN A 387 -15.33 19.09 0.18
C ASN A 387 -16.83 19.11 -0.18
N VAL A 388 -17.65 19.33 0.82
CA VAL A 388 -19.12 19.51 0.69
C VAL A 388 -19.40 20.81 -0.06
#